data_8cefa592e4cf6d1c153934761492179b
#
_entry.id   8cefa592e4cf6d1c153934761492179b
#
_cell.length_a   1.000
_cell.length_b   1.000
_cell.length_c   1.000
_cell.angle_alpha   90.00
_cell.angle_beta   90.00
_cell.angle_gamma   90.00
#
_symmetry.space_group_name_H-M   'P 1'
#
loop_
_entity.id
_entity.type
_entity.pdbx_description
1 polymer ?
#
loop_
_entity_poly.entity_id
_entity_poly.type
_entity_poly.pdbx_seq_one_letter_code
_entity_poly.pdbx_strand_id
1 'polypeptide(L)'
;MEIFRFHTTIPTMISSMALTLILSLCGHAAVAQDSKLRDASSCHISSSLQGQWPDTDFTRCTIDLSEIRSGGPPKDGIPSLDMPDFIALSEADYEPQSPLISVVFDGEARAYPLSILIWHEIVNDHIGETSFSVTYCPLCNTSVVFARDHGTYTLDFGTTGQLRHSDLVMYDRQTESWWQQYNGEAIAGALAGQSLTILPSRLESFAEFSERHPSGMILDIPSDHQRPYGITPYNGYDSARYPFLYEGSLPEGIGALERVVVVNDEAIALFHLMQARRLERGDIRLTWSSGQASALDKAVISEGRDVGTVIAQRQEDHGKLVDVPYKVTFAFVWHAFNPESPIIGVTADEQ
;
A
#
# COMPACT_ATOMS: atom_id res chain seq x y z
N MET A 1 71.06 -29.05 42.95
CA MET A 1 71.99 -27.91 43.07
C MET A 1 71.23 -26.71 42.50
N GLU A 2 70.75 -25.92 43.46
CA GLU A 2 70.37 -24.48 43.51
C GLU A 2 69.46 -23.95 42.39
N ILE A 3 68.23 -23.75 42.65
CA ILE A 3 67.42 -22.66 43.29
C ILE A 3 67.96 -21.28 42.95
N PHE A 4 67.21 -20.52 42.18
CA PHE A 4 66.97 -19.08 42.38
C PHE A 4 65.54 -18.67 41.94
N ARG A 5 64.73 -18.31 42.95
CA ARG A 5 63.47 -17.59 42.82
C ARG A 5 63.75 -16.11 42.61
N PHE A 6 63.08 -15.47 41.66
CA PHE A 6 62.87 -14.02 41.70
C PHE A 6 61.36 -13.74 41.69
N HIS A 7 60.94 -13.12 42.77
CA HIS A 7 59.64 -12.48 42.89
C HIS A 7 59.76 -11.08 42.25
N THR A 8 58.81 -10.72 41.39
CA THR A 8 58.55 -9.34 41.04
C THR A 8 57.07 -9.06 41.11
N THR A 9 56.71 -8.26 42.08
CA THR A 9 55.39 -7.66 42.31
C THR A 9 55.09 -6.61 41.23
N ILE A 10 53.90 -6.68 40.64
CA ILE A 10 53.34 -5.65 39.76
C ILE A 10 52.23 -4.92 40.51
N PRO A 11 52.24 -3.58 40.59
CA PRO A 11 51.19 -2.83 41.25
C PRO A 11 49.94 -2.68 40.36
N THR A 12 48.80 -2.93 40.97
CA THR A 12 47.46 -2.63 40.49
C THR A 12 47.30 -1.10 40.31
N MET A 13 47.06 -0.66 39.07
CA MET A 13 46.45 0.64 38.78
C MET A 13 45.01 0.44 38.36
N ILE A 14 44.11 0.81 39.25
CA ILE A 14 42.69 0.97 38.99
C ILE A 14 42.55 2.29 38.24
N SER A 15 42.10 2.24 36.99
CA SER A 15 41.65 3.41 36.26
C SER A 15 40.16 3.36 36.10
N SER A 16 39.45 4.10 36.94
CA SER A 16 38.05 4.45 36.79
C SER A 16 37.93 5.48 35.67
N MET A 17 37.39 5.09 34.51
CA MET A 17 36.77 6.03 33.56
C MET A 17 36.14 5.27 32.41
N ALA A 18 34.83 5.04 32.48
CA ALA A 18 33.93 4.94 31.34
C ALA A 18 32.51 4.58 31.83
N LEU A 19 31.83 5.55 32.41
CA LEU A 19 30.39 5.46 32.60
C LEU A 19 29.77 6.83 32.33
N THR A 20 29.68 7.23 31.10
CA THR A 20 28.85 8.34 30.64
C THR A 20 28.91 8.38 29.11
N LEU A 21 28.03 7.65 28.42
CA LEU A 21 27.52 7.98 27.08
C LEU A 21 26.56 6.91 26.55
N ILE A 22 25.44 6.68 27.23
CA ILE A 22 24.26 6.00 26.62
C ILE A 22 23.02 6.68 27.19
N LEU A 23 22.74 7.89 26.76
CA LEU A 23 21.45 8.56 27.02
C LEU A 23 21.24 9.69 26.00
N SER A 24 21.27 9.42 24.70
CA SER A 24 20.99 10.48 23.72
C SER A 24 20.39 9.97 22.39
N LEU A 25 19.85 8.76 22.32
CA LEU A 25 19.25 8.28 21.05
C LEU A 25 17.72 8.07 21.08
N CYS A 26 17.06 8.18 22.22
CA CYS A 26 15.60 8.03 22.27
C CYS A 26 14.81 9.33 22.03
N GLY A 27 15.48 10.48 21.96
CA GLY A 27 14.79 11.78 21.83
C GLY A 27 14.44 12.22 20.41
N HIS A 28 15.07 11.66 19.39
CA HIS A 28 14.92 12.18 18.02
C HIS A 28 13.73 11.62 17.23
N ALA A 29 13.23 10.42 17.56
CA ALA A 29 12.07 9.85 16.88
C ALA A 29 10.75 10.53 17.30
N ALA A 30 10.63 10.91 18.57
CA ALA A 30 9.45 11.59 19.08
C ALA A 30 9.30 13.03 18.54
N VAL A 31 10.42 13.74 18.34
CA VAL A 31 10.40 15.13 17.84
C VAL A 31 10.03 15.19 16.34
N ALA A 32 10.41 14.19 15.54
CA ALA A 32 10.04 14.14 14.13
C ALA A 32 8.56 13.83 13.92
N GLN A 33 7.93 13.11 14.85
CA GLN A 33 6.53 12.73 14.80
C GLN A 33 5.60 13.91 15.13
N ASP A 34 5.97 14.76 16.07
CA ASP A 34 5.19 15.95 16.42
C ASP A 34 5.21 17.03 15.31
N SER A 35 6.23 17.05 14.45
CA SER A 35 6.34 18.04 13.37
C SER A 35 5.31 17.85 12.23
N LYS A 36 4.70 16.67 12.11
CA LYS A 36 3.65 16.38 11.12
C LYS A 36 2.24 16.71 11.61
N LEU A 37 2.03 16.82 12.92
CA LEU A 37 0.73 17.11 13.49
C LEU A 37 0.33 18.56 13.24
N ARG A 38 -0.92 18.76 12.88
CA ARG A 38 -1.54 20.10 12.81
C ARG A 38 -1.91 20.59 14.21
N ASP A 39 -2.16 21.89 14.33
CA ASP A 39 -2.76 22.45 15.54
C ASP A 39 -4.13 21.80 15.78
N ALA A 40 -4.39 21.32 17.00
CA ALA A 40 -5.65 20.67 17.38
C ALA A 40 -6.89 21.51 17.04
N SER A 41 -6.77 22.85 17.07
CA SER A 41 -7.84 23.78 16.66
C SER A 41 -8.15 23.73 15.17
N SER A 42 -7.31 23.10 14.34
CA SER A 42 -7.52 22.93 12.89
C SER A 42 -8.00 21.51 12.52
N CYS A 43 -8.07 20.59 13.48
CA CYS A 43 -8.52 19.21 13.28
C CYS A 43 -10.04 19.10 13.51
N HIS A 44 -10.82 19.68 12.60
CA HIS A 44 -12.29 19.69 12.71
C HIS A 44 -12.96 18.68 11.79
N ILE A 45 -13.86 17.89 12.39
CA ILE A 45 -14.76 16.98 11.67
C ILE A 45 -16.19 17.31 12.05
N SER A 46 -17.18 16.98 11.20
CA SER A 46 -18.59 17.21 11.54
C SER A 46 -19.01 16.44 12.80
N SER A 47 -19.87 17.03 13.61
CA SER A 47 -20.37 16.36 14.84
C SER A 47 -21.08 15.04 14.55
N SER A 48 -21.72 14.90 13.39
CA SER A 48 -22.37 13.66 12.96
C SER A 48 -21.35 12.56 12.68
N LEU A 49 -20.23 12.89 12.04
CA LEU A 49 -19.17 11.92 11.75
C LEU A 49 -18.38 11.57 13.01
N GLN A 50 -18.10 12.58 13.86
CA GLN A 50 -17.48 12.34 15.16
C GLN A 50 -18.30 11.39 16.05
N GLY A 51 -19.64 11.50 16.00
CA GLY A 51 -20.53 10.60 16.76
C GLY A 51 -20.49 9.14 16.27
N GLN A 52 -20.04 8.88 15.06
CA GLN A 52 -19.84 7.52 14.53
C GLN A 52 -18.48 6.92 14.92
N TRP A 53 -17.55 7.75 15.39
CA TRP A 53 -16.17 7.41 15.74
C TRP A 53 -15.84 7.92 17.14
N PRO A 54 -16.51 7.39 18.21
CA PRO A 54 -16.36 7.92 19.56
C PRO A 54 -14.98 7.71 20.17
N ASP A 55 -14.23 6.69 19.71
CA ASP A 55 -12.93 6.32 20.23
C ASP A 55 -11.76 6.94 19.42
N THR A 56 -12.06 7.62 18.30
CA THR A 56 -11.05 8.32 17.50
C THR A 56 -10.75 9.70 18.09
N ASP A 57 -9.50 9.95 18.42
CA ASP A 57 -9.04 11.28 18.87
C ASP A 57 -8.85 12.24 17.70
N PHE A 58 -9.91 12.90 17.28
CA PHE A 58 -9.86 13.91 16.20
C PHE A 58 -9.18 15.22 16.60
N THR A 59 -8.64 15.36 17.81
CA THR A 59 -7.78 16.50 18.14
C THR A 59 -6.37 16.34 17.59
N ARG A 60 -6.04 15.15 17.10
CA ARG A 60 -4.76 14.81 16.48
C ARG A 60 -4.99 14.50 15.00
N CYS A 61 -4.45 15.33 14.12
CA CYS A 61 -4.54 15.13 12.67
C CYS A 61 -3.29 15.66 11.94
N THR A 62 -3.04 15.13 10.73
CA THR A 62 -1.94 15.58 9.86
C THR A 62 -2.44 16.33 8.63
N ILE A 63 -3.73 16.25 8.36
CA ILE A 63 -4.38 16.84 7.19
C ILE A 63 -5.51 17.79 7.61
N ASP A 64 -6.05 18.55 6.68
CA ASP A 64 -7.32 19.23 6.87
C ASP A 64 -8.46 18.20 6.74
N LEU A 65 -9.13 17.90 7.87
CA LEU A 65 -10.21 16.90 7.89
C LEU A 65 -11.45 17.33 7.07
N SER A 66 -11.51 18.60 6.63
CA SER A 66 -12.53 19.05 5.67
C SER A 66 -12.33 18.48 4.26
N GLU A 67 -11.15 17.88 3.96
CA GLU A 67 -10.90 17.15 2.71
C GLU A 67 -11.59 15.77 2.69
N ILE A 68 -12.03 15.27 3.84
CA ILE A 68 -12.70 13.97 3.95
C ILE A 68 -14.11 14.05 3.36
N ARG A 69 -14.46 13.07 2.55
CA ARG A 69 -15.79 12.93 1.91
C ARG A 69 -16.35 11.55 2.19
N SER A 70 -17.66 11.46 2.32
CA SER A 70 -18.32 10.15 2.41
C SER A 70 -18.27 9.43 1.07
N GLY A 71 -17.86 8.17 1.09
CA GLY A 71 -17.95 7.24 -0.06
C GLY A 71 -19.33 6.59 -0.20
N GLY A 72 -20.22 6.80 0.80
CA GLY A 72 -21.57 6.24 0.83
C GLY A 72 -21.74 5.13 1.87
N PRO A 73 -20.93 4.05 1.86
CA PRO A 73 -21.02 3.01 2.88
C PRO A 73 -20.70 3.54 4.29
N PRO A 74 -21.31 3.00 5.36
CA PRO A 74 -20.91 3.30 6.72
C PRO A 74 -19.59 2.59 7.09
N LYS A 75 -19.11 2.79 8.33
CA LYS A 75 -18.01 2.01 8.92
C LYS A 75 -18.24 0.52 8.69
N ASP A 76 -17.24 -0.18 8.12
CA ASP A 76 -17.29 -1.59 7.72
C ASP A 76 -18.46 -1.98 6.79
N GLY A 77 -19.07 -1.00 6.12
CA GLY A 77 -20.10 -1.25 5.09
C GLY A 77 -19.55 -1.98 3.85
N ILE A 78 -18.23 -1.87 3.64
CA ILE A 78 -17.43 -2.76 2.79
C ILE A 78 -16.62 -3.61 3.77
N PRO A 79 -17.01 -4.87 4.05
CA PRO A 79 -16.38 -5.66 5.11
C PRO A 79 -14.98 -6.11 4.67
N SER A 80 -13.96 -5.83 5.46
CA SER A 80 -12.63 -6.41 5.28
C SER A 80 -12.67 -7.92 5.58
N LEU A 81 -11.74 -8.67 4.98
CA LEU A 81 -11.56 -10.09 5.25
C LEU A 81 -10.43 -10.28 6.26
N ASP A 82 -10.70 -11.06 7.29
CA ASP A 82 -9.74 -11.38 8.35
C ASP A 82 -9.43 -12.88 8.34
N MET A 83 -8.16 -13.23 8.32
CA MET A 83 -7.69 -14.63 8.28
C MET A 83 -8.44 -15.46 7.22
N PRO A 84 -8.34 -15.08 5.94
CA PRO A 84 -9.12 -15.71 4.88
C PRO A 84 -8.64 -17.12 4.57
N ASP A 85 -9.51 -17.93 3.99
CA ASP A 85 -9.18 -19.26 3.48
C ASP A 85 -8.49 -19.16 2.10
N PHE A 86 -7.66 -20.14 1.80
CA PHE A 86 -6.94 -20.27 0.53
C PHE A 86 -7.12 -21.65 -0.07
N ILE A 87 -7.14 -21.72 -1.40
CA ILE A 87 -7.18 -22.95 -2.18
C ILE A 87 -5.94 -23.08 -3.05
N ALA A 88 -5.64 -24.30 -3.48
CA ALA A 88 -4.57 -24.54 -4.45
C ALA A 88 -4.95 -23.94 -5.81
N LEU A 89 -3.95 -23.50 -6.60
CA LEU A 89 -4.19 -22.96 -7.93
C LEU A 89 -4.90 -23.94 -8.87
N SER A 90 -4.73 -25.25 -8.67
CA SER A 90 -5.41 -26.29 -9.44
C SER A 90 -6.91 -26.42 -9.15
N GLU A 91 -7.38 -25.83 -8.06
CA GLU A 91 -8.80 -25.80 -7.67
C GLU A 91 -9.47 -24.48 -8.03
N ALA A 92 -8.67 -23.49 -8.45
CA ALA A 92 -9.12 -22.15 -8.76
C ALA A 92 -9.67 -22.09 -10.22
N ASP A 93 -10.79 -21.42 -10.39
CA ASP A 93 -11.43 -21.20 -11.69
C ASP A 93 -11.32 -19.72 -12.09
N TYR A 94 -10.12 -19.31 -12.54
CA TYR A 94 -9.85 -17.96 -13.04
C TYR A 94 -9.35 -17.99 -14.47
N GLU A 95 -9.82 -17.02 -15.26
CA GLU A 95 -9.28 -16.79 -16.59
C GLU A 95 -7.80 -16.34 -16.51
N PRO A 96 -6.95 -16.72 -17.47
CA PRO A 96 -5.51 -16.41 -17.45
C PRO A 96 -5.17 -14.94 -17.22
N GLN A 97 -5.98 -14.01 -17.75
CA GLN A 97 -5.80 -12.57 -17.65
C GLN A 97 -6.42 -11.94 -16.40
N SER A 98 -7.05 -12.74 -15.53
CA SER A 98 -7.69 -12.21 -14.30
C SER A 98 -6.67 -11.50 -13.42
N PRO A 99 -6.92 -10.23 -13.04
CA PRO A 99 -5.99 -9.45 -12.24
C PRO A 99 -6.01 -9.87 -10.77
N LEU A 100 -4.84 -9.93 -10.15
CA LEU A 100 -4.68 -10.25 -8.75
C LEU A 100 -3.49 -9.49 -8.14
N ILE A 101 -3.50 -9.33 -6.83
CA ILE A 101 -2.34 -8.87 -6.06
C ILE A 101 -1.64 -10.12 -5.52
N SER A 102 -0.32 -10.20 -5.67
CA SER A 102 0.47 -11.31 -5.11
C SER A 102 1.52 -10.82 -4.14
N VAL A 103 1.79 -11.63 -3.14
CA VAL A 103 2.87 -11.48 -2.15
C VAL A 103 3.68 -12.75 -2.05
N VAL A 104 4.94 -12.60 -1.68
CA VAL A 104 5.84 -13.73 -1.39
C VAL A 104 6.62 -13.41 -0.14
N PHE A 105 6.34 -14.14 0.93
CA PHE A 105 7.06 -14.05 2.20
C PHE A 105 7.53 -15.44 2.63
N ASP A 106 8.75 -15.56 3.11
CA ASP A 106 9.34 -16.81 3.60
C ASP A 106 9.24 -18.01 2.62
N GLY A 107 9.19 -17.71 1.31
CA GLY A 107 9.06 -18.71 0.24
C GLY A 107 7.63 -19.19 -0.02
N GLU A 108 6.65 -18.73 0.74
CA GLU A 108 5.22 -18.93 0.47
C GLU A 108 4.67 -17.81 -0.41
N ALA A 109 3.96 -18.16 -1.48
CA ALA A 109 3.33 -17.23 -2.40
C ALA A 109 1.81 -17.30 -2.28
N ARG A 110 1.16 -16.14 -2.09
CA ARG A 110 -0.30 -15.99 -2.06
C ARG A 110 -0.79 -14.96 -3.05
N ALA A 111 -1.93 -15.25 -3.64
CA ALA A 111 -2.63 -14.39 -4.60
C ALA A 111 -3.99 -13.95 -4.06
N TYR A 112 -4.32 -12.68 -4.29
CA TYR A 112 -5.56 -12.02 -3.85
C TYR A 112 -6.26 -11.44 -5.07
N PRO A 113 -7.27 -12.14 -5.65
CA PRO A 113 -7.94 -11.70 -6.86
C PRO A 113 -8.64 -10.36 -6.69
N LEU A 114 -8.50 -9.45 -7.66
CA LEU A 114 -9.24 -8.20 -7.65
C LEU A 114 -10.76 -8.41 -7.75
N SER A 115 -11.21 -9.54 -8.28
CA SER A 115 -12.62 -9.95 -8.28
C SER A 115 -13.21 -10.08 -6.86
N ILE A 116 -12.39 -10.33 -5.86
CA ILE A 116 -12.75 -10.36 -4.44
C ILE A 116 -12.47 -9.00 -3.81
N LEU A 117 -11.26 -8.47 -3.99
CA LEU A 117 -10.84 -7.20 -3.36
C LEU A 117 -11.70 -6.00 -3.76
N ILE A 118 -12.33 -6.00 -4.95
CA ILE A 118 -13.23 -4.92 -5.38
C ILE A 118 -14.51 -4.82 -4.51
N TRP A 119 -14.82 -5.87 -3.74
CA TRP A 119 -15.97 -5.96 -2.84
C TRP A 119 -15.60 -5.88 -1.36
N HIS A 120 -14.30 -6.02 -1.04
CA HIS A 120 -13.81 -6.10 0.34
C HIS A 120 -12.73 -5.06 0.65
N GLU A 121 -12.02 -4.57 -0.35
CA GLU A 121 -10.99 -3.53 -0.32
C GLU A 121 -9.78 -3.85 0.58
N ILE A 122 -9.96 -4.62 1.66
CA ILE A 122 -8.92 -4.96 2.64
C ILE A 122 -8.96 -6.44 2.99
N VAL A 123 -7.79 -7.09 2.99
CA VAL A 123 -7.59 -8.44 3.53
C VAL A 123 -6.49 -8.39 4.56
N ASN A 124 -6.80 -8.69 5.82
CA ASN A 124 -5.84 -8.83 6.91
C ASN A 124 -5.39 -10.29 7.00
N ASP A 125 -4.10 -10.54 6.74
CA ASP A 125 -3.55 -11.89 6.65
C ASP A 125 -2.16 -11.97 7.31
N HIS A 126 -1.59 -13.16 7.33
CA HIS A 126 -0.21 -13.43 7.75
C HIS A 126 0.38 -14.63 7.00
N ILE A 127 1.67 -14.61 6.75
CA ILE A 127 2.46 -15.74 6.29
C ILE A 127 3.61 -15.94 7.28
N GLY A 128 3.65 -17.10 7.92
CA GLY A 128 4.60 -17.33 9.01
C GLY A 128 4.43 -16.29 10.13
N GLU A 129 5.48 -15.54 10.43
CA GLU A 129 5.47 -14.44 11.42
C GLU A 129 5.21 -13.07 10.79
N THR A 130 5.09 -12.98 9.46
CA THR A 130 4.84 -11.72 8.76
C THR A 130 3.34 -11.43 8.70
N SER A 131 2.87 -10.47 9.49
CA SER A 131 1.49 -9.97 9.45
C SER A 131 1.39 -8.81 8.45
N PHE A 132 0.41 -8.86 7.55
CA PHE A 132 0.23 -7.84 6.51
C PHE A 132 -1.25 -7.63 6.15
N SER A 133 -1.52 -6.48 5.54
CA SER A 133 -2.83 -6.19 4.93
C SER A 133 -2.64 -5.94 3.43
N VAL A 134 -3.39 -6.68 2.62
CA VAL A 134 -3.52 -6.42 1.18
C VAL A 134 -4.68 -5.47 0.98
N THR A 135 -4.42 -4.32 0.35
CA THR A 135 -5.45 -3.29 0.15
C THR A 135 -5.60 -2.92 -1.31
N TYR A 136 -6.84 -2.63 -1.72
CA TYR A 136 -7.16 -2.15 -3.06
C TYR A 136 -8.23 -1.08 -3.01
N CYS A 137 -7.93 0.11 -3.55
CA CYS A 137 -8.91 1.17 -3.77
C CYS A 137 -9.34 1.18 -5.25
N PRO A 138 -10.57 0.75 -5.60
CA PRO A 138 -11.02 0.72 -6.99
C PRO A 138 -11.07 2.11 -7.65
N LEU A 139 -11.50 3.14 -6.91
CA LEU A 139 -11.60 4.50 -7.43
C LEU A 139 -10.23 5.11 -7.80
N CYS A 140 -9.18 4.62 -7.16
CA CYS A 140 -7.79 5.03 -7.41
C CYS A 140 -7.03 4.07 -8.30
N ASN A 141 -7.56 2.86 -8.52
CA ASN A 141 -6.84 1.72 -9.09
C ASN A 141 -5.52 1.46 -8.34
N THR A 142 -5.51 1.66 -7.02
CA THR A 142 -4.29 1.57 -6.21
C THR A 142 -4.32 0.33 -5.33
N SER A 143 -3.34 -0.53 -5.51
CA SER A 143 -3.04 -1.66 -4.62
C SER A 143 -1.81 -1.37 -3.78
N VAL A 144 -1.89 -1.61 -2.47
CA VAL A 144 -0.75 -1.48 -1.56
C VAL A 144 -0.84 -2.57 -0.51
N VAL A 145 0.29 -3.18 -0.20
CA VAL A 145 0.42 -4.14 0.89
C VAL A 145 1.21 -3.50 2.03
N PHE A 146 0.64 -3.53 3.23
CA PHE A 146 1.24 -2.93 4.41
C PHE A 146 1.60 -3.99 5.44
N ALA A 147 2.74 -3.83 6.12
CA ALA A 147 2.99 -4.55 7.36
C ALA A 147 1.99 -4.09 8.42
N ARG A 148 1.43 -5.06 9.17
CA ARG A 148 0.46 -4.79 10.25
C ARG A 148 1.14 -4.59 11.59
N ASP A 149 2.37 -5.09 11.77
CA ASP A 149 3.11 -4.90 13.01
C ASP A 149 3.59 -3.46 13.12
N HIS A 150 3.09 -2.76 14.13
CA HIS A 150 3.32 -1.35 14.35
C HIS A 150 3.50 -1.04 15.83
N GLY A 151 4.74 -0.82 16.26
CA GLY A 151 5.10 -0.63 17.66
C GLY A 151 4.77 -1.88 18.49
N THR A 152 3.80 -1.77 19.39
CA THR A 152 3.32 -2.88 20.24
C THR A 152 2.03 -3.53 19.73
N TYR A 153 1.52 -3.06 18.60
CA TYR A 153 0.28 -3.54 18.00
C TYR A 153 0.56 -4.40 16.79
N THR A 154 -0.30 -5.38 16.55
CA THR A 154 -0.57 -5.93 15.22
C THR A 154 -1.93 -5.35 14.80
N LEU A 155 -1.91 -4.42 13.85
CA LEU A 155 -3.11 -3.65 13.45
C LEU A 155 -4.01 -4.48 12.54
N ASP A 156 -5.31 -4.46 12.82
CA ASP A 156 -6.35 -5.01 11.95
C ASP A 156 -7.09 -3.86 11.28
N PHE A 157 -7.05 -3.80 9.95
CA PHE A 157 -7.65 -2.69 9.21
C PHE A 157 -9.07 -2.99 8.77
N GLY A 158 -9.92 -1.97 8.85
CA GLY A 158 -11.27 -1.94 8.31
C GLY A 158 -11.51 -0.71 7.46
N THR A 159 -12.67 -0.63 6.82
CA THR A 159 -13.08 0.49 5.97
C THR A 159 -13.84 1.53 6.77
N THR A 160 -13.49 2.80 6.62
CA THR A 160 -14.22 3.90 7.27
C THR A 160 -15.51 4.26 6.52
N GLY A 161 -15.62 3.90 5.24
CA GLY A 161 -16.61 4.45 4.32
C GLY A 161 -16.32 5.90 3.92
N GLN A 162 -15.16 6.43 4.33
CA GLN A 162 -14.70 7.78 3.98
C GLN A 162 -13.58 7.72 2.93
N LEU A 163 -13.48 8.80 2.17
CA LEU A 163 -12.48 8.99 1.13
C LEU A 163 -11.77 10.33 1.34
N ARG A 164 -10.51 10.40 0.92
CA ARG A 164 -9.77 11.64 0.69
C ARG A 164 -9.15 11.60 -0.70
N HIS A 165 -9.41 12.59 -1.53
CA HIS A 165 -8.98 12.60 -2.93
C HIS A 165 -9.46 11.35 -3.72
N SER A 166 -10.67 10.86 -3.43
CA SER A 166 -11.23 9.59 -3.91
C SER A 166 -10.50 8.32 -3.46
N ASP A 167 -9.45 8.46 -2.65
CA ASP A 167 -8.72 7.32 -2.10
C ASP A 167 -9.29 6.87 -0.76
N LEU A 168 -9.29 5.56 -0.55
CA LEU A 168 -9.80 4.90 0.65
C LEU A 168 -9.12 5.43 1.92
N VAL A 169 -9.92 5.83 2.90
CA VAL A 169 -9.48 6.03 4.27
C VAL A 169 -9.80 4.77 5.06
N MET A 170 -8.76 4.05 5.49
CA MET A 170 -8.86 2.88 6.36
C MET A 170 -8.88 3.33 7.83
N TYR A 171 -9.23 2.44 8.73
CA TYR A 171 -8.97 2.61 10.16
C TYR A 171 -8.38 1.33 10.75
N ASP A 172 -7.60 1.44 11.82
CA ASP A 172 -7.20 0.29 12.62
C ASP A 172 -8.19 0.05 13.77
N ARG A 173 -8.49 -1.23 14.07
CA ARG A 173 -9.45 -1.61 15.11
C ARG A 173 -8.89 -1.46 16.51
N GLN A 174 -7.57 -1.35 16.69
CA GLN A 174 -6.90 -1.26 17.97
C GLN A 174 -6.98 0.13 18.59
N THR A 175 -6.89 1.17 17.74
CA THR A 175 -6.86 2.57 18.21
C THR A 175 -7.92 3.46 17.53
N GLU A 176 -8.65 2.93 16.57
CA GLU A 176 -9.54 3.67 15.66
C GLU A 176 -8.86 4.88 14.97
N SER A 177 -7.53 4.85 14.84
CA SER A 177 -6.84 5.87 14.02
C SER A 177 -7.15 5.66 12.54
N TRP A 178 -7.24 6.77 11.80
CA TRP A 178 -7.54 6.79 10.37
C TRP A 178 -6.27 6.85 9.53
N TRP A 179 -6.22 6.05 8.48
CA TRP A 179 -5.05 5.83 7.65
C TRP A 179 -5.38 6.06 6.18
N GLN A 180 -4.53 6.82 5.48
CA GLN A 180 -4.63 6.99 4.04
C GLN A 180 -4.11 5.73 3.33
N GLN A 181 -4.94 5.06 2.53
CA GLN A 181 -4.56 3.84 1.84
C GLN A 181 -3.44 4.08 0.82
N TYR A 182 -3.44 5.22 0.14
CA TYR A 182 -2.45 5.53 -0.89
C TYR A 182 -1.00 5.49 -0.39
N ASN A 183 -0.73 6.00 0.80
CA ASN A 183 0.65 6.16 1.32
C ASN A 183 0.89 5.51 2.70
N GLY A 184 -0.15 4.96 3.33
CA GLY A 184 -0.04 4.34 4.65
C GLY A 184 0.15 5.33 5.80
N GLU A 185 -0.16 6.59 5.63
CA GLU A 185 -0.01 7.63 6.64
C GLU A 185 -1.23 7.68 7.57
N ALA A 186 -1.03 7.66 8.89
CA ALA A 186 -2.09 7.91 9.86
C ALA A 186 -2.46 9.39 9.84
N ILE A 187 -3.67 9.69 9.37
CA ILE A 187 -4.14 11.06 9.12
C ILE A 187 -4.92 11.65 10.29
N ALA A 188 -5.51 10.81 11.16
CA ALA A 188 -6.21 11.24 12.37
C ALA A 188 -6.18 10.14 13.44
N GLY A 189 -6.34 10.52 14.71
CA GLY A 189 -6.41 9.58 15.83
C GLY A 189 -5.13 9.49 16.66
N ALA A 190 -5.07 8.51 17.56
CA ALA A 190 -3.96 8.32 18.48
C ALA A 190 -2.61 8.11 17.79
N LEU A 191 -2.62 7.48 16.60
CA LEU A 191 -1.43 7.18 15.80
C LEU A 191 -1.14 8.24 14.71
N ALA A 192 -1.87 9.36 14.67
CA ALA A 192 -1.69 10.41 13.67
C ALA A 192 -0.21 10.83 13.53
N GLY A 193 0.27 10.93 12.28
CA GLY A 193 1.65 11.25 11.93
C GLY A 193 2.58 10.04 11.81
N GLN A 194 2.11 8.85 12.17
CA GLN A 194 2.84 7.61 11.93
C GLN A 194 2.61 7.10 10.50
N SER A 195 3.48 6.19 10.05
CA SER A 195 3.39 5.61 8.70
C SER A 195 3.60 4.10 8.77
N LEU A 196 2.80 3.38 7.99
CA LEU A 196 2.95 1.94 7.81
C LEU A 196 4.14 1.63 6.89
N THR A 197 4.76 0.49 7.11
CA THR A 197 5.77 -0.04 6.17
C THR A 197 5.05 -0.67 4.97
N ILE A 198 5.37 -0.19 3.76
CA ILE A 198 4.88 -0.78 2.51
C ILE A 198 5.74 -1.99 2.18
N LEU A 199 5.10 -3.13 1.93
CA LEU A 199 5.74 -4.37 1.57
C LEU A 199 5.73 -4.59 0.05
N PRO A 200 6.74 -5.26 -0.53
CA PRO A 200 6.74 -5.61 -1.93
C PRO A 200 5.56 -6.51 -2.28
N SER A 201 4.87 -6.19 -3.37
CA SER A 201 3.77 -6.96 -3.93
C SER A 201 3.73 -6.74 -5.44
N ARG A 202 3.03 -7.60 -6.18
CA ARG A 202 2.78 -7.41 -7.61
C ARG A 202 1.29 -7.30 -7.87
N LEU A 203 0.93 -6.41 -8.78
CA LEU A 203 -0.36 -6.45 -9.45
C LEU A 203 -0.14 -7.12 -10.81
N GLU A 204 -0.58 -8.35 -10.96
CA GLU A 204 -0.27 -9.21 -12.11
C GLU A 204 -1.45 -10.07 -12.53
N SER A 205 -1.33 -10.78 -13.66
CA SER A 205 -2.35 -11.72 -14.12
C SER A 205 -2.26 -13.07 -13.38
N PHE A 206 -3.38 -13.80 -13.34
CA PHE A 206 -3.43 -15.16 -12.82
C PHE A 206 -2.44 -16.09 -13.54
N ALA A 207 -2.28 -15.94 -14.86
CA ALA A 207 -1.34 -16.73 -15.64
C ALA A 207 0.12 -16.49 -15.20
N GLU A 208 0.54 -15.21 -15.03
CA GLU A 208 1.90 -14.87 -14.62
C GLU A 208 2.21 -15.35 -13.19
N PHE A 209 1.24 -15.20 -12.28
CA PHE A 209 1.38 -15.73 -10.92
C PHE A 209 1.52 -17.25 -10.93
N SER A 210 0.64 -17.96 -11.65
CA SER A 210 0.63 -19.43 -11.71
C SER A 210 1.90 -20.01 -12.34
N GLU A 211 2.43 -19.35 -13.38
CA GLU A 211 3.69 -19.77 -14.01
C GLU A 211 4.87 -19.61 -13.05
N ARG A 212 4.89 -18.50 -12.33
CA ARG A 212 5.97 -18.16 -11.41
C ARG A 212 5.93 -18.94 -10.10
N HIS A 213 4.72 -19.27 -9.63
CA HIS A 213 4.46 -19.93 -8.35
C HIS A 213 3.46 -21.09 -8.50
N PRO A 214 3.83 -22.20 -9.18
CA PRO A 214 2.88 -23.31 -9.44
C PRO A 214 2.36 -24.02 -8.17
N SER A 215 3.03 -23.85 -7.03
CA SER A 215 2.58 -24.32 -5.71
C SER A 215 2.00 -23.19 -4.85
N GLY A 216 1.79 -22.02 -5.41
CA GLY A 216 1.18 -20.89 -4.70
C GLY A 216 -0.28 -21.17 -4.33
N MET A 217 -0.77 -20.38 -3.40
CA MET A 217 -2.16 -20.44 -2.96
C MET A 217 -2.91 -19.20 -3.43
N ILE A 218 -4.21 -19.32 -3.63
CA ILE A 218 -5.06 -18.19 -4.02
C ILE A 218 -6.22 -18.06 -3.03
N LEU A 219 -6.55 -16.82 -2.69
CA LEU A 219 -7.67 -16.50 -1.81
C LEU A 219 -8.95 -17.16 -2.31
N ASP A 220 -9.58 -17.96 -1.46
CA ASP A 220 -10.86 -18.59 -1.76
C ASP A 220 -11.99 -17.56 -1.74
N ILE A 221 -13.08 -17.88 -2.45
CA ILE A 221 -14.28 -17.04 -2.46
C ILE A 221 -14.93 -17.08 -1.07
N PRO A 222 -15.07 -15.91 -0.39
CA PRO A 222 -15.68 -15.87 0.94
C PRO A 222 -17.10 -16.42 0.92
N SER A 223 -17.36 -17.48 1.70
CA SER A 223 -18.66 -18.19 1.72
C SER A 223 -19.70 -17.48 2.58
N ASP A 224 -19.28 -16.63 3.50
CA ASP A 224 -20.12 -15.87 4.45
C ASP A 224 -20.61 -14.53 3.89
N HIS A 225 -20.10 -14.11 2.74
CA HIS A 225 -20.50 -12.90 2.04
C HIS A 225 -21.17 -13.21 0.68
N GLN A 226 -22.34 -12.61 0.46
CA GLN A 226 -23.06 -12.74 -0.82
C GLN A 226 -22.71 -11.55 -1.72
N ARG A 227 -21.68 -11.69 -2.54
CA ARG A 227 -21.25 -10.69 -3.53
C ARG A 227 -21.17 -11.33 -4.93
N PRO A 228 -21.41 -10.58 -5.99
CA PRO A 228 -21.25 -11.10 -7.36
C PRO A 228 -19.76 -11.08 -7.75
N TYR A 229 -18.96 -11.95 -7.13
CA TYR A 229 -17.53 -12.03 -7.42
C TYR A 229 -17.27 -12.27 -8.91
N GLY A 230 -16.25 -11.60 -9.45
CA GLY A 230 -15.97 -11.57 -10.89
C GLY A 230 -16.71 -10.49 -11.67
N ILE A 231 -17.75 -9.86 -11.07
CA ILE A 231 -18.45 -8.71 -11.64
C ILE A 231 -18.04 -7.44 -10.89
N THR A 232 -17.64 -6.41 -11.64
CA THR A 232 -17.26 -5.12 -11.03
C THR A 232 -18.46 -4.16 -10.97
N PRO A 233 -18.67 -3.43 -9.85
CA PRO A 233 -19.61 -2.32 -9.81
C PRO A 233 -19.09 -1.06 -10.53
N TYR A 234 -17.82 -1.06 -10.97
CA TYR A 234 -17.13 0.08 -11.59
C TYR A 234 -16.97 -0.06 -13.11
N ASN A 235 -17.91 -0.72 -13.79
CA ASN A 235 -17.87 -0.94 -15.23
C ASN A 235 -17.67 0.36 -16.01
N GLY A 236 -16.59 0.43 -16.82
CA GLY A 236 -16.23 1.58 -17.65
C GLY A 236 -15.61 2.76 -16.89
N TYR A 237 -15.31 2.59 -15.59
CA TYR A 237 -14.80 3.69 -14.76
C TYR A 237 -13.43 4.17 -15.24
N ASP A 238 -12.51 3.28 -15.61
CA ASP A 238 -11.17 3.66 -16.06
C ASP A 238 -11.10 4.28 -17.47
N SER A 239 -12.27 4.43 -18.10
CA SER A 239 -12.48 5.17 -19.34
C SER A 239 -13.37 6.40 -19.15
N ALA A 240 -13.77 6.71 -17.91
CA ALA A 240 -14.56 7.90 -17.62
C ALA A 240 -13.72 9.17 -17.81
N ARG A 241 -14.40 10.27 -18.11
CA ARG A 241 -13.73 11.56 -18.31
C ARG A 241 -13.23 12.20 -17.01
N TYR A 242 -13.95 11.97 -15.90
CA TYR A 242 -13.68 12.57 -14.60
C TYR A 242 -13.68 11.50 -13.52
N PRO A 243 -12.77 11.60 -12.52
CA PRO A 243 -12.78 10.72 -11.36
C PRO A 243 -14.04 10.91 -10.53
N PHE A 244 -14.58 9.83 -10.00
CA PHE A 244 -15.74 9.85 -9.12
C PHE A 244 -15.34 10.38 -7.73
N LEU A 245 -16.18 11.25 -7.13
CA LEU A 245 -15.97 11.85 -5.78
C LEU A 245 -14.63 12.62 -5.63
N TYR A 246 -14.10 13.16 -6.74
CA TYR A 246 -12.90 13.99 -6.73
C TYR A 246 -13.23 15.43 -7.16
N GLU A 247 -12.83 16.40 -6.34
CA GLU A 247 -13.08 17.83 -6.54
C GLU A 247 -11.78 18.64 -6.71
N GLY A 248 -10.62 17.96 -6.67
CA GLY A 248 -9.31 18.61 -6.81
C GLY A 248 -8.96 18.98 -8.25
N SER A 249 -7.82 19.62 -8.44
CA SER A 249 -7.24 19.89 -9.77
C SER A 249 -6.86 18.60 -10.47
N LEU A 250 -6.98 18.58 -11.80
CA LEU A 250 -6.58 17.47 -12.63
C LEU A 250 -5.16 17.67 -13.18
N PRO A 251 -4.40 16.59 -13.43
CA PRO A 251 -3.10 16.71 -14.05
C PRO A 251 -3.21 17.26 -15.48
N GLU A 252 -2.23 18.05 -15.90
CA GLU A 252 -2.15 18.57 -17.26
C GLU A 252 -1.43 17.58 -18.19
N GLY A 253 -1.78 17.55 -19.47
CA GLY A 253 -1.11 16.75 -20.50
C GLY A 253 -1.38 15.23 -20.46
N ILE A 254 -2.21 14.76 -19.54
CA ILE A 254 -2.58 13.34 -19.40
C ILE A 254 -4.02 13.23 -18.92
N GLY A 255 -4.72 12.19 -19.37
CA GLY A 255 -6.07 11.90 -18.88
C GLY A 255 -6.07 11.58 -17.37
N ALA A 256 -7.06 12.09 -16.63
CA ALA A 256 -7.11 11.93 -15.18
C ALA A 256 -7.10 10.45 -14.74
N LEU A 257 -7.74 9.58 -15.51
CA LEU A 257 -7.85 8.14 -15.26
C LEU A 257 -6.87 7.30 -16.10
N GLU A 258 -5.86 7.93 -16.72
CA GLU A 258 -4.72 7.23 -17.26
C GLU A 258 -3.86 6.67 -16.12
N ARG A 259 -3.30 5.49 -16.33
CA ARG A 259 -2.48 4.83 -15.32
C ARG A 259 -1.08 5.40 -15.29
N VAL A 260 -0.55 5.53 -14.10
CA VAL A 260 0.86 5.84 -13.83
C VAL A 260 1.46 4.78 -12.92
N VAL A 261 2.74 4.53 -13.11
CA VAL A 261 3.56 3.67 -12.23
C VAL A 261 4.30 4.58 -11.28
N VAL A 262 4.13 4.38 -9.98
CA VAL A 262 4.81 5.15 -8.94
C VAL A 262 5.84 4.28 -8.24
N VAL A 263 7.09 4.71 -8.27
CA VAL A 263 8.22 4.06 -7.59
C VAL A 263 9.23 5.12 -7.16
N ASN A 264 9.77 5.00 -5.95
CA ASN A 264 10.74 5.96 -5.38
C ASN A 264 10.30 7.44 -5.53
N ASP A 265 9.03 7.74 -5.23
CA ASP A 265 8.44 9.09 -5.33
C ASP A 265 8.51 9.72 -6.73
N GLU A 266 8.60 8.92 -7.77
CA GLU A 266 8.47 9.31 -9.17
C GLU A 266 7.25 8.63 -9.80
N ALA A 267 6.49 9.36 -10.62
CA ALA A 267 5.42 8.79 -11.43
C ALA A 267 5.82 8.74 -12.91
N ILE A 268 5.52 7.63 -13.55
CA ILE A 268 5.81 7.37 -14.96
C ILE A 268 4.49 6.99 -15.63
N ALA A 269 4.10 7.68 -16.70
CA ALA A 269 2.93 7.33 -17.47
C ALA A 269 3.01 5.88 -17.98
N LEU A 270 1.99 5.07 -17.74
CA LEU A 270 2.01 3.66 -18.10
C LEU A 270 2.21 3.47 -19.61
N PHE A 271 1.58 4.30 -20.44
CA PHE A 271 1.76 4.22 -21.90
C PHE A 271 3.21 4.42 -22.34
N HIS A 272 3.98 5.25 -21.60
CA HIS A 272 5.41 5.44 -21.85
C HIS A 272 6.21 4.15 -21.55
N LEU A 273 5.92 3.49 -20.42
CA LEU A 273 6.52 2.21 -20.08
C LEU A 273 6.08 1.10 -21.05
N MET A 274 4.81 1.10 -21.48
CA MET A 274 4.29 0.17 -22.49
C MET A 274 5.04 0.24 -23.81
N GLN A 275 5.37 1.46 -24.29
CA GLN A 275 6.15 1.66 -25.51
C GLN A 275 7.61 1.20 -25.34
N ALA A 276 8.23 1.54 -24.23
CA ALA A 276 9.61 1.20 -23.92
C ALA A 276 9.80 -0.27 -23.55
N ARG A 277 8.76 -0.96 -23.07
CA ARG A 277 8.78 -2.32 -22.47
C ARG A 277 9.64 -2.46 -21.24
N ARG A 278 10.67 -1.66 -21.10
CA ARG A 278 11.59 -1.63 -19.97
C ARG A 278 12.18 -0.24 -19.80
N LEU A 279 12.23 0.22 -18.56
CA LEU A 279 12.88 1.46 -18.15
C LEU A 279 13.77 1.19 -16.93
N GLU A 280 14.88 1.93 -16.85
CA GLU A 280 15.75 1.95 -15.66
C GLU A 280 15.58 3.32 -14.99
N ARG A 281 15.34 3.32 -13.68
CA ARG A 281 15.20 4.52 -12.84
C ARG A 281 16.10 4.37 -11.62
N GLY A 282 17.33 4.95 -11.72
CA GLY A 282 18.36 4.69 -10.74
C GLY A 282 18.74 3.21 -10.71
N ASP A 283 18.60 2.56 -9.57
CA ASP A 283 18.82 1.13 -9.36
C ASP A 283 17.58 0.26 -9.60
N ILE A 284 16.45 0.89 -9.97
CA ILE A 284 15.19 0.21 -10.21
C ILE A 284 14.99 -0.07 -11.70
N ARG A 285 14.63 -1.31 -11.99
CA ARG A 285 14.17 -1.76 -13.29
C ARG A 285 12.67 -1.88 -13.30
N LEU A 286 12.03 -1.20 -14.22
CA LEU A 286 10.61 -1.35 -14.53
C LEU A 286 10.45 -2.13 -15.82
N THR A 287 9.57 -3.14 -15.81
CA THR A 287 9.20 -3.88 -17.03
C THR A 287 7.68 -3.91 -17.15
N TRP A 288 7.21 -4.00 -18.40
CA TRP A 288 5.81 -4.17 -18.73
C TRP A 288 5.64 -5.36 -19.70
N SER A 289 4.64 -6.20 -19.40
CA SER A 289 4.16 -7.29 -20.25
C SER A 289 2.64 -7.19 -20.44
N SER A 290 2.13 -7.67 -21.59
CA SER A 290 0.70 -7.75 -21.86
C SER A 290 0.10 -8.98 -21.18
N GLY A 291 -1.24 -9.00 -21.00
CA GLY A 291 -1.98 -10.18 -20.56
C GLY A 291 -2.71 -10.02 -19.23
N GLN A 292 -2.79 -8.80 -18.69
CA GLN A 292 -3.60 -8.52 -17.49
C GLN A 292 -4.81 -7.66 -17.84
N ALA A 293 -6.00 -8.13 -17.49
CA ALA A 293 -7.26 -7.38 -17.69
C ALA A 293 -7.41 -6.23 -16.69
N SER A 294 -8.04 -5.13 -17.12
CA SER A 294 -8.49 -4.08 -16.21
C SER A 294 -9.71 -4.54 -15.42
N ALA A 295 -9.66 -4.40 -14.09
CA ALA A 295 -10.81 -4.67 -13.22
C ALA A 295 -11.93 -3.60 -13.31
N LEU A 296 -11.72 -2.50 -14.06
CA LEU A 296 -12.56 -1.30 -14.05
C LEU A 296 -13.13 -0.95 -15.45
N ASP A 297 -12.87 -1.81 -16.46
CA ASP A 297 -13.27 -1.56 -17.86
C ASP A 297 -14.60 -2.23 -18.23
N LYS A 298 -14.75 -3.53 -17.98
CA LYS A 298 -15.95 -4.31 -18.30
C LYS A 298 -16.65 -4.84 -17.07
N ALA A 299 -17.95 -5.11 -17.18
CA ALA A 299 -18.72 -5.67 -16.07
C ALA A 299 -18.13 -7.01 -15.59
N VAL A 300 -17.76 -7.90 -16.51
CA VAL A 300 -16.98 -9.11 -16.21
C VAL A 300 -15.51 -8.73 -16.19
N ILE A 301 -14.85 -8.85 -15.03
CA ILE A 301 -13.49 -8.36 -14.80
C ILE A 301 -12.48 -8.97 -15.77
N SER A 302 -12.59 -10.28 -16.04
CA SER A 302 -11.68 -10.97 -16.96
C SER A 302 -11.84 -10.55 -18.42
N GLU A 303 -12.94 -9.89 -18.80
CA GLU A 303 -13.19 -9.37 -20.14
C GLU A 303 -12.69 -7.93 -20.34
N GLY A 304 -12.11 -7.33 -19.29
CA GLY A 304 -11.54 -5.98 -19.35
C GLY A 304 -10.41 -5.87 -20.38
N ARG A 305 -10.18 -4.66 -20.89
CA ARG A 305 -9.06 -4.42 -21.79
C ARG A 305 -7.73 -4.79 -21.15
N ASP A 306 -6.78 -5.24 -21.98
CA ASP A 306 -5.42 -5.54 -21.53
C ASP A 306 -4.71 -4.23 -21.12
N VAL A 307 -4.35 -4.14 -19.87
CA VAL A 307 -3.55 -3.04 -19.31
C VAL A 307 -2.12 -3.47 -18.99
N GLY A 308 -1.88 -4.77 -19.05
CA GLY A 308 -0.60 -5.41 -18.77
C GLY A 308 -0.17 -5.38 -17.32
N THR A 309 0.87 -6.13 -17.07
CA THR A 309 1.55 -6.26 -15.77
C THR A 309 2.79 -5.39 -15.73
N VAL A 310 2.95 -4.63 -14.65
CA VAL A 310 4.16 -3.89 -14.32
C VAL A 310 4.92 -4.63 -13.24
N ILE A 311 6.23 -4.76 -13.40
CA ILE A 311 7.14 -5.31 -12.38
C ILE A 311 8.21 -4.27 -12.09
N ALA A 312 8.40 -3.94 -10.81
CA ALA A 312 9.46 -3.07 -10.32
C ALA A 312 10.45 -3.88 -9.49
N GLN A 313 11.72 -3.88 -9.90
CA GLN A 313 12.77 -4.66 -9.24
C GLN A 313 14.04 -3.85 -9.08
N ARG A 314 14.72 -4.05 -7.94
CA ARG A 314 16.08 -3.56 -7.72
C ARG A 314 17.07 -4.64 -8.11
N GLN A 315 18.15 -4.23 -8.78
CA GLN A 315 19.27 -5.10 -9.02
C GLN A 315 20.21 -5.07 -7.82
N GLU A 316 20.32 -6.21 -7.14
CA GLU A 316 21.28 -6.43 -6.05
C GLU A 316 22.64 -6.93 -6.59
N ASP A 317 23.59 -7.13 -5.67
CA ASP A 317 24.89 -7.70 -5.99
C ASP A 317 24.74 -9.03 -6.75
N HIS A 318 25.66 -9.28 -7.68
CA HIS A 318 25.65 -10.45 -8.57
C HIS A 318 24.47 -10.50 -9.58
N GLY A 319 23.76 -9.39 -9.79
CA GLY A 319 22.72 -9.26 -10.80
C GLY A 319 21.38 -9.87 -10.43
N LYS A 320 21.17 -10.27 -9.16
CA LYS A 320 19.89 -10.73 -8.65
C LYS A 320 18.88 -9.59 -8.69
N LEU A 321 17.68 -9.86 -9.18
CA LEU A 321 16.56 -8.93 -9.15
C LEU A 321 15.66 -9.24 -7.97
N VAL A 322 15.33 -8.21 -7.18
CA VAL A 322 14.46 -8.31 -6.01
C VAL A 322 13.32 -7.32 -6.17
N ASP A 323 12.10 -7.78 -5.95
CA ASP A 323 10.92 -6.95 -6.03
C ASP A 323 10.97 -5.81 -5.01
N VAL A 324 10.57 -4.62 -5.42
CA VAL A 324 10.47 -3.44 -4.57
C VAL A 324 9.04 -2.94 -4.53
N PRO A 325 8.63 -2.23 -3.47
CA PRO A 325 7.32 -1.60 -3.43
C PRO A 325 7.13 -0.63 -4.60
N TYR A 326 5.99 -0.72 -5.27
CA TYR A 326 5.54 0.21 -6.30
C TYR A 326 4.02 0.26 -6.30
N LYS A 327 3.44 1.21 -7.03
CA LYS A 327 2.00 1.33 -7.22
C LYS A 327 1.69 1.52 -8.70
N VAL A 328 0.56 0.95 -9.14
CA VAL A 328 -0.09 1.36 -10.38
C VAL A 328 -1.37 2.08 -9.99
N THR A 329 -1.43 3.37 -10.24
CA THR A 329 -2.56 4.23 -9.83
C THR A 329 -3.01 5.12 -10.98
N PHE A 330 -4.10 5.86 -10.82
CA PHE A 330 -4.51 6.85 -11.79
C PHE A 330 -3.72 8.16 -11.65
N ALA A 331 -3.55 8.88 -12.75
CA ALA A 331 -2.78 10.12 -12.81
C ALA A 331 -3.32 11.21 -11.86
N PHE A 332 -4.66 11.30 -11.69
CA PHE A 332 -5.25 12.25 -10.76
C PHE A 332 -4.88 11.98 -9.31
N VAL A 333 -4.72 10.71 -8.94
CA VAL A 333 -4.31 10.32 -7.58
C VAL A 333 -2.89 10.77 -7.29
N TRP A 334 -1.96 10.48 -8.22
CA TRP A 334 -0.60 11.01 -8.11
C TRP A 334 -0.59 12.52 -7.95
N HIS A 335 -1.30 13.23 -8.83
CA HIS A 335 -1.38 14.68 -8.80
C HIS A 335 -1.99 15.22 -7.50
N ALA A 336 -3.02 14.56 -6.96
CA ALA A 336 -3.67 14.97 -5.72
C ALA A 336 -2.75 14.91 -4.49
N PHE A 337 -1.89 13.87 -4.44
CA PHE A 337 -0.94 13.69 -3.35
C PHE A 337 0.42 14.34 -3.59
N ASN A 338 0.76 14.67 -4.84
CA ASN A 338 2.04 15.24 -5.27
C ASN A 338 1.84 16.33 -6.34
N PRO A 339 1.13 17.43 -6.02
CA PRO A 339 0.68 18.42 -7.02
C PRO A 339 1.81 19.11 -7.77
N GLU A 340 2.98 19.25 -7.15
CA GLU A 340 4.16 19.90 -7.73
C GLU A 340 5.06 18.93 -8.52
N SER A 341 4.77 17.61 -8.47
CA SER A 341 5.64 16.59 -9.06
C SER A 341 5.15 16.19 -10.45
N PRO A 342 6.01 16.24 -11.49
CA PRO A 342 5.62 15.90 -12.84
C PRO A 342 5.38 14.39 -13.00
N ILE A 343 4.67 14.03 -14.09
CA ILE A 343 4.54 12.65 -14.56
C ILE A 343 5.48 12.47 -15.74
N ILE A 344 6.43 11.55 -15.62
CA ILE A 344 7.44 11.24 -16.65
C ILE A 344 6.76 10.60 -17.86
N GLY A 345 7.15 11.00 -19.06
CA GLY A 345 6.56 10.52 -20.32
C GLY A 345 5.35 11.32 -20.78
N VAL A 346 4.95 12.34 -20.01
CA VAL A 346 3.97 13.34 -20.42
C VAL A 346 4.73 14.54 -20.96
N THR A 347 4.53 14.87 -22.25
CA THR A 347 5.09 16.09 -22.87
C THR A 347 4.07 17.21 -22.78
N ALA A 348 4.53 18.42 -22.48
CA ALA A 348 3.67 19.61 -22.39
C ALA A 348 3.04 20.04 -23.74
N ASP A 349 3.35 19.34 -24.85
CA ASP A 349 3.06 19.77 -26.20
C ASP A 349 1.93 18.99 -26.93
N GLU A 350 1.22 18.08 -26.27
CA GLU A 350 0.04 17.40 -26.84
C GLU A 350 -1.25 18.00 -26.27
N GLN A 351 -1.53 19.27 -26.63
CA GLN A 351 -2.84 19.93 -26.48
C GLN A 351 -3.60 19.93 -27.80
#